data_de6ceebea5b3e71f93ed58a3e7cd717a
#
_entry.id   de6ceebea5b3e71f93ed58a3e7cd717a
#
_cell.length_a   1.000
_cell.length_b   1.000
_cell.length_c   1.000
_cell.angle_alpha   90.00
_cell.angle_beta   90.00
_cell.angle_gamma   90.00
#
_symmetry.space_group_name_H-M   'P 1'
#
loop_
_entity.id
_entity.type
_entity.pdbx_description
1 polymer ?
#
loop_
_entity_poly.entity_id
_entity_poly.type
_entity_poly.pdbx_seq_one_letter_code
_entity_poly.pdbx_strand_id
1 'polypeptide(L)'
;MTDKNPQMERISQVFGADEIPRVAGKTLHIYFEYLKERLDCPCLLTGIESIRFFGWEERFEFGYGSQAEYERLRRQEGSYKDKYELKEFDATVDEEWDILVKVQRIPYRKRFEIPLSQLQAVDKSSGNYQLLNDYTVWYVNWR
;
A
#
# COMPACT_ATOMS: atom_id res chain seq x y z
N MET A 1 -23.40 -25.03 6.60
CA MET A 1 -22.06 -24.69 7.09
C MET A 1 -21.44 -23.67 6.16
N THR A 2 -21.21 -22.52 6.66
CA THR A 2 -20.60 -21.47 5.87
C THR A 2 -19.09 -21.66 5.91
N ASP A 3 -18.51 -21.89 4.76
CA ASP A 3 -17.06 -21.85 4.61
C ASP A 3 -16.62 -20.41 4.81
N LYS A 4 -16.09 -20.13 6.00
CA LYS A 4 -15.55 -18.80 6.25
C LYS A 4 -14.24 -18.64 5.50
N ASN A 5 -14.17 -17.60 4.68
CA ASN A 5 -12.95 -17.23 4.00
C ASN A 5 -11.92 -16.79 5.05
N PRO A 6 -10.74 -17.43 5.14
CA PRO A 6 -9.74 -17.07 6.15
C PRO A 6 -9.33 -15.60 6.12
N GLN A 7 -9.28 -14.99 4.94
CA GLN A 7 -8.97 -13.56 4.81
C GLN A 7 -10.05 -12.70 5.45
N MET A 8 -11.31 -13.03 5.22
CA MET A 8 -12.42 -12.29 5.82
C MET A 8 -12.43 -12.43 7.35
N GLU A 9 -12.07 -13.59 7.86
CA GLU A 9 -11.92 -13.78 9.31
C GLU A 9 -10.83 -12.90 9.89
N ARG A 10 -9.67 -12.83 9.22
CA ARG A 10 -8.58 -11.97 9.68
C ARG A 10 -8.98 -10.50 9.68
N ILE A 11 -9.68 -10.07 8.63
CA ILE A 11 -10.15 -8.67 8.54
C ILE A 11 -11.15 -8.38 9.66
N SER A 12 -12.10 -9.27 9.91
CA SER A 12 -13.07 -9.06 11.00
C SER A 12 -12.39 -9.00 12.38
N GLN A 13 -11.33 -9.77 12.58
CA GLN A 13 -10.57 -9.76 13.82
C GLN A 13 -9.85 -8.42 14.06
N VAL A 14 -9.47 -7.71 13.02
CA VAL A 14 -8.88 -6.36 13.16
C VAL A 14 -9.80 -5.45 13.96
N PHE A 15 -11.09 -5.58 13.73
CA PHE A 15 -12.11 -4.74 14.36
C PHE A 15 -12.77 -5.38 15.58
N GLY A 16 -12.44 -6.65 15.89
CA GLY A 16 -13.04 -7.38 16.99
C GLY A 16 -14.54 -7.55 16.85
N ALA A 17 -15.04 -7.66 15.63
CA ALA A 17 -16.47 -7.72 15.33
C ALA A 17 -16.78 -8.86 14.36
N ASP A 18 -18.02 -9.36 14.41
CA ASP A 18 -18.48 -10.40 13.50
C ASP A 18 -18.69 -9.87 12.09
N GLU A 19 -19.09 -8.61 11.97
CA GLU A 19 -19.26 -7.96 10.69
C GLU A 19 -18.08 -7.03 10.38
N ILE A 20 -17.68 -7.00 9.11
CA ILE A 20 -16.60 -6.13 8.66
C ILE A 20 -17.19 -4.73 8.43
N PRO A 21 -16.68 -3.70 9.14
CA PRO A 21 -17.20 -2.35 8.98
C PRO A 21 -16.72 -1.72 7.67
N ARG A 22 -17.46 -0.68 7.25
CA ARG A 22 -17.09 0.11 6.09
C ARG A 22 -15.87 0.98 6.37
N VAL A 23 -15.17 1.34 5.30
CA VAL A 23 -14.05 2.28 5.35
C VAL A 23 -14.56 3.66 5.75
N ALA A 24 -14.04 4.20 6.83
CA ALA A 24 -14.33 5.53 7.37
C ALA A 24 -13.14 5.97 8.21
N GLY A 25 -13.10 7.24 8.59
CA GLY A 25 -12.00 7.74 9.40
C GLY A 25 -11.72 6.90 10.64
N LYS A 26 -12.76 6.54 11.38
CA LYS A 26 -12.64 5.73 12.58
C LYS A 26 -12.07 4.34 12.30
N THR A 27 -12.57 3.66 11.27
CA THR A 27 -12.12 2.31 10.93
C THR A 27 -10.73 2.32 10.31
N LEU A 28 -10.36 3.36 9.57
CA LEU A 28 -9.00 3.56 9.09
C LEU A 28 -8.01 3.69 10.26
N HIS A 29 -8.37 4.45 11.31
CA HIS A 29 -7.53 4.57 12.50
C HIS A 29 -7.36 3.24 13.22
N ILE A 30 -8.41 2.45 13.33
CA ILE A 30 -8.33 1.12 13.94
C ILE A 30 -7.37 0.23 13.14
N TYR A 31 -7.50 0.23 11.82
CA TYR A 31 -6.63 -0.58 10.97
C TYR A 31 -5.18 -0.09 11.02
N PHE A 32 -4.98 1.22 11.04
CA PHE A 32 -3.66 1.83 11.19
C PHE A 32 -2.95 1.33 12.45
N GLU A 33 -3.62 1.40 13.60
CA GLU A 33 -3.04 0.93 14.87
C GLU A 33 -2.75 -0.57 14.83
N TYR A 34 -3.63 -1.35 14.23
CA TYR A 34 -3.45 -2.79 14.08
C TYR A 34 -2.18 -3.11 13.27
N LEU A 35 -1.99 -2.44 12.14
CA LEU A 35 -0.82 -2.63 11.30
C LEU A 35 0.46 -2.15 11.97
N LYS A 36 0.39 -1.00 12.64
CA LYS A 36 1.53 -0.42 13.33
C LYS A 36 2.12 -1.38 14.37
N GLU A 37 1.27 -2.13 15.04
CA GLU A 37 1.70 -3.10 16.04
C GLU A 37 2.27 -4.39 15.44
N ARG A 38 1.89 -4.74 14.21
CA ARG A 38 2.15 -6.06 13.65
C ARG A 38 3.12 -6.10 12.47
N LEU A 39 3.34 -5.01 11.78
CA LEU A 39 4.30 -4.98 10.68
C LEU A 39 5.72 -5.12 11.21
N ASP A 40 6.47 -6.04 10.64
CA ASP A 40 7.87 -6.24 10.97
C ASP A 40 8.76 -5.27 10.19
N CYS A 41 9.73 -4.68 10.86
CA CYS A 41 10.72 -3.79 10.24
C CYS A 41 12.08 -4.46 10.15
N PRO A 42 12.83 -4.22 9.08
CA PRO A 42 12.53 -3.34 7.96
C PRO A 42 11.39 -3.88 7.09
N CYS A 43 10.50 -3.00 6.66
CA CYS A 43 9.38 -3.36 5.80
C CYS A 43 9.67 -2.86 4.39
N LEU A 44 9.90 -3.79 3.46
CA LEU A 44 10.19 -3.48 2.07
C LEU A 44 8.92 -3.61 1.25
N LEU A 45 8.60 -2.55 0.53
CA LEU A 45 7.36 -2.41 -0.22
C LEU A 45 7.63 -2.18 -1.70
N THR A 46 6.64 -2.46 -2.52
CA THR A 46 6.64 -2.11 -3.95
C THR A 46 5.22 -1.76 -4.36
N GLY A 47 5.07 -1.16 -5.54
CA GLY A 47 3.75 -0.85 -6.07
C GLY A 47 3.01 -2.09 -6.56
N ILE A 48 1.72 -1.94 -6.74
CA ILE A 48 0.86 -2.97 -7.32
C ILE A 48 0.69 -2.62 -8.80
N GLU A 49 1.06 -3.54 -9.70
CA GLU A 49 1.11 -3.28 -11.14
C GLU A 49 -0.20 -2.72 -11.70
N SER A 50 -1.32 -3.21 -11.22
CA SER A 50 -2.64 -2.78 -11.69
C SER A 50 -3.04 -1.38 -11.22
N ILE A 51 -2.31 -0.75 -10.30
CA ILE A 51 -2.69 0.51 -9.67
C ILE A 51 -1.83 1.68 -10.10
N ARG A 52 -0.69 1.62 -10.58
CA ARG A 52 0.19 2.66 -11.16
C ARG A 52 -0.06 4.10 -10.67
N PHE A 53 0.08 4.32 -9.38
CA PHE A 53 -0.32 5.58 -8.75
C PHE A 53 0.48 6.82 -9.19
N PHE A 54 1.67 6.68 -9.77
CA PHE A 54 2.42 7.83 -10.28
C PHE A 54 2.00 8.27 -11.68
N GLY A 55 1.44 7.38 -12.49
CA GLY A 55 0.81 7.71 -13.78
C GLY A 55 1.71 8.19 -14.91
N TRP A 56 2.89 8.71 -14.62
CA TRP A 56 3.78 9.28 -15.65
C TRP A 56 4.32 8.24 -16.63
N GLU A 57 4.33 6.97 -16.23
CA GLU A 57 4.91 5.89 -17.02
C GLU A 57 4.06 5.45 -18.20
N GLU A 58 2.75 5.67 -18.15
CA GLU A 58 1.83 5.14 -19.17
C GLU A 58 2.17 5.58 -20.57
N ARG A 59 2.50 6.87 -20.76
CA ARG A 59 2.79 7.39 -22.09
C ARG A 59 4.01 6.71 -22.71
N PHE A 60 4.99 6.31 -21.91
CA PHE A 60 6.18 5.61 -22.40
C PHE A 60 5.86 4.18 -22.79
N GLU A 61 4.93 3.55 -22.14
CA GLU A 61 4.45 2.22 -22.49
C GLU A 61 3.68 2.23 -23.82
N PHE A 62 3.03 3.34 -24.13
CA PHE A 62 2.35 3.54 -25.43
C PHE A 62 3.27 4.08 -26.51
N GLY A 63 4.57 4.22 -26.25
CA GLY A 63 5.55 4.65 -27.22
C GLY A 63 5.73 6.17 -27.34
N TYR A 64 5.17 6.95 -26.42
CA TYR A 64 5.35 8.41 -26.41
C TYR A 64 6.52 8.78 -25.52
N GLY A 65 7.24 9.84 -25.94
CA GLY A 65 8.38 10.36 -25.19
C GLY A 65 9.70 9.73 -25.60
N SER A 66 10.82 10.34 -25.17
CA SER A 66 12.16 9.89 -25.49
C SER A 66 12.75 9.05 -24.36
N GLN A 67 13.79 8.27 -24.70
CA GLN A 67 14.55 7.49 -23.73
C GLN A 67 15.19 8.38 -22.67
N ALA A 68 15.73 9.53 -23.08
CA ALA A 68 16.36 10.47 -22.15
C ALA A 68 15.35 11.05 -21.16
N GLU A 69 14.15 11.38 -21.63
CA GLU A 69 13.07 11.87 -20.78
C GLU A 69 12.62 10.78 -19.79
N TYR A 70 12.46 9.55 -20.27
CA TYR A 70 12.11 8.42 -19.41
C TYR A 70 13.14 8.23 -18.29
N GLU A 71 14.43 8.23 -18.63
CA GLU A 71 15.50 8.05 -17.64
C GLU A 71 15.53 9.18 -16.61
N ARG A 72 15.29 10.41 -17.05
CA ARG A 72 15.21 11.56 -16.14
C ARG A 72 14.05 11.43 -15.17
N LEU A 73 12.86 11.11 -15.67
CA LEU A 73 11.67 10.94 -14.85
C LEU A 73 11.81 9.75 -13.91
N ARG A 74 12.47 8.69 -14.36
CA ARG A 74 12.72 7.50 -13.55
C ARG A 74 13.54 7.79 -12.30
N ARG A 75 14.41 8.82 -12.37
CA ARG A 75 15.22 9.27 -11.24
C ARG A 75 14.46 10.20 -10.31
N GLN A 76 13.60 11.04 -10.86
CA GLN A 76 12.88 12.08 -10.12
C GLN A 76 11.56 11.60 -9.54
N GLU A 77 10.83 10.77 -10.29
CA GLU A 77 9.52 10.30 -9.91
C GLU A 77 9.58 8.85 -9.42
N GLY A 78 8.62 8.48 -8.60
CA GLY A 78 8.48 7.10 -8.16
C GLY A 78 7.80 6.25 -9.23
N SER A 79 8.03 4.95 -9.18
CA SER A 79 7.41 3.98 -10.06
C SER A 79 6.81 2.84 -9.22
N TYR A 80 5.73 2.24 -9.73
CA TYR A 80 5.19 1.03 -9.10
C TYR A 80 6.20 -0.14 -9.14
N LYS A 81 7.22 -0.06 -9.98
CA LYS A 81 8.30 -1.06 -10.08
C LYS A 81 9.38 -0.87 -9.02
N ASP A 82 9.44 0.30 -8.40
CA ASP A 82 10.47 0.60 -7.43
C ASP A 82 10.25 -0.17 -6.12
N LYS A 83 11.35 -0.38 -5.42
CA LYS A 83 11.32 -0.89 -4.06
C LYS A 83 11.46 0.27 -3.09
N TYR A 84 10.68 0.24 -2.04
CA TYR A 84 10.63 1.27 -1.03
C TYR A 84 10.83 0.65 0.36
N GLU A 85 11.45 1.41 1.25
CA GLU A 85 11.51 1.05 2.66
C GLU A 85 10.53 1.94 3.42
N LEU A 86 9.69 1.32 4.24
CA LEU A 86 8.78 2.05 5.11
C LEU A 86 9.58 2.77 6.18
N LYS A 87 9.53 4.10 6.19
CA LYS A 87 10.30 4.93 7.14
C LYS A 87 9.47 5.36 8.33
N GLU A 88 8.25 5.83 8.08
CA GLU A 88 7.38 6.27 9.14
C GLU A 88 5.98 5.68 8.92
N PHE A 89 5.58 4.90 9.88
CA PHE A 89 4.20 4.44 9.99
C PHE A 89 3.41 5.37 10.92
N ASP A 90 3.93 6.55 11.11
CA ASP A 90 3.29 7.63 11.81
C ASP A 90 2.45 8.43 10.82
N ALA A 91 1.62 7.69 10.12
CA ALA A 91 0.95 8.15 8.95
C ALA A 91 -0.24 9.03 9.28
N THR A 92 -0.47 10.01 8.45
CA THR A 92 -1.71 10.75 8.45
C THR A 92 -2.80 9.84 7.89
N VAL A 93 -3.86 9.66 8.66
CA VAL A 93 -5.06 9.02 8.15
C VAL A 93 -5.89 10.09 7.48
N ASP A 94 -6.07 9.98 6.18
CA ASP A 94 -6.98 10.83 5.45
C ASP A 94 -8.35 10.16 5.47
N GLU A 95 -9.30 10.74 6.20
CA GLU A 95 -10.62 10.18 6.41
C GLU A 95 -11.40 9.94 5.13
N GLU A 96 -11.08 10.67 4.08
CA GLU A 96 -11.74 10.53 2.78
C GLU A 96 -11.05 9.53 1.86
N TRP A 97 -9.78 9.23 2.11
CA TRP A 97 -8.95 8.51 1.15
C TRP A 97 -8.34 7.22 1.66
N ASP A 98 -7.33 7.28 2.53
CA ASP A 98 -6.52 6.11 2.83
C ASP A 98 -5.59 6.40 4.01
N ILE A 99 -4.83 5.40 4.42
CA ILE A 99 -3.67 5.57 5.29
C ILE A 99 -2.49 5.97 4.40
N LEU A 100 -1.92 7.15 4.66
CA LEU A 100 -0.76 7.61 3.91
C LEU A 100 0.50 7.22 4.69
N VAL A 101 1.46 6.62 4.00
CA VAL A 101 2.72 6.19 4.62
C VAL A 101 3.89 6.89 3.96
N LYS A 102 4.92 7.17 4.76
CA LYS A 102 6.17 7.76 4.27
C LYS A 102 7.16 6.65 3.98
N VAL A 103 7.62 6.61 2.74
CA VAL A 103 8.54 5.59 2.26
C VAL A 103 9.76 6.23 1.62
N GLN A 104 10.88 5.51 1.62
CA GLN A 104 12.08 5.94 0.92
C GLN A 104 12.38 4.94 -0.19
N ARG A 105 12.50 5.44 -1.41
CA ARG A 105 12.89 4.62 -2.55
C ARG A 105 14.33 4.14 -2.35
N ILE A 106 14.58 2.86 -2.56
CA ILE A 106 15.91 2.29 -2.36
C ILE A 106 16.90 2.84 -3.39
N PRO A 107 16.62 2.80 -4.71
CA PRO A 107 17.45 3.52 -5.65
C PRO A 107 17.16 5.02 -5.57
N TYR A 108 18.20 5.84 -5.58
CA TYR A 108 18.14 7.31 -5.55
C TYR A 108 17.62 7.93 -4.24
N ARG A 109 17.30 7.14 -3.24
CA ARG A 109 16.95 7.55 -1.86
C ARG A 109 15.96 8.69 -1.70
N LYS A 110 15.05 8.86 -2.63
CA LYS A 110 14.01 9.87 -2.54
C LYS A 110 12.84 9.39 -1.66
N ARG A 111 12.27 10.29 -0.87
CA ARG A 111 11.12 9.99 -0.01
C ARG A 111 9.82 10.37 -0.70
N PHE A 112 8.80 9.56 -0.45
CA PHE A 112 7.45 9.78 -0.97
C PHE A 112 6.43 9.50 0.11
N GLU A 113 5.26 10.15 -0.02
CA GLU A 113 4.08 9.80 0.75
C GLU A 113 3.10 9.12 -0.19
N ILE A 114 2.75 7.87 0.13
CA ILE A 114 1.97 7.03 -0.76
C ILE A 114 0.81 6.42 0.00
N PRO A 115 -0.40 6.34 -0.63
CA PRO A 115 -1.52 5.62 -0.03
C PRO A 115 -1.20 4.14 0.14
N LEU A 116 -1.46 3.62 1.33
CA LEU A 116 -1.08 2.26 1.69
C LEU A 116 -1.76 1.18 0.83
N SER A 117 -3.00 1.44 0.39
CA SER A 117 -3.71 0.49 -0.47
C SER A 117 -3.05 0.28 -1.84
N GLN A 118 -2.09 1.13 -2.20
CA GLN A 118 -1.37 1.06 -3.47
C GLN A 118 -0.01 0.36 -3.35
N LEU A 119 0.29 -0.17 -2.18
CA LEU A 119 1.56 -0.83 -1.90
C LEU A 119 1.35 -2.27 -1.46
N GLN A 120 2.33 -3.11 -1.78
CA GLN A 120 2.38 -4.49 -1.30
C GLN A 120 3.80 -4.79 -0.81
N ALA A 121 3.93 -5.81 0.05
CA ALA A 121 5.26 -6.24 0.48
C ALA A 121 6.00 -6.91 -0.69
N VAL A 122 7.30 -6.68 -0.77
CA VAL A 122 8.14 -7.28 -1.82
C VAL A 122 8.15 -8.79 -1.68
N ASP A 123 8.30 -9.31 -0.46
CA ASP A 123 8.29 -10.75 -0.20
C ASP A 123 6.85 -11.24 0.00
N LYS A 124 6.31 -11.90 -1.01
CA LYS A 124 4.94 -12.39 -1.00
C LYS A 124 4.70 -13.54 -0.03
N SER A 125 5.76 -14.16 0.50
CA SER A 125 5.65 -15.21 1.50
C SER A 125 5.72 -14.66 2.93
N SER A 126 5.93 -13.36 3.11
CA SER A 126 6.09 -12.74 4.43
C SER A 126 4.75 -12.49 5.13
N GLY A 127 4.81 -12.37 6.44
CA GLY A 127 3.66 -11.92 7.23
C GLY A 127 3.23 -10.50 6.88
N ASN A 128 4.18 -9.63 6.52
CA ASN A 128 3.89 -8.28 6.06
C ASN A 128 3.03 -8.29 4.80
N TYR A 129 3.30 -9.19 3.87
CA TYR A 129 2.48 -9.30 2.67
C TYR A 129 1.02 -9.62 3.01
N GLN A 130 0.80 -10.59 3.89
CA GLN A 130 -0.56 -10.96 4.29
C GLN A 130 -1.27 -9.80 4.97
N LEU A 131 -0.60 -9.11 5.89
CA LEU A 131 -1.17 -7.97 6.61
C LEU A 131 -1.60 -6.85 5.66
N LEU A 132 -0.72 -6.50 4.71
CA LEU A 132 -0.99 -5.41 3.78
C LEU A 132 -2.01 -5.80 2.71
N ASN A 133 -1.99 -7.04 2.27
CA ASN A 133 -2.98 -7.53 1.31
C ASN A 133 -4.38 -7.56 1.93
N ASP A 134 -4.50 -7.99 3.18
CA ASP A 134 -5.78 -7.95 3.88
C ASP A 134 -6.31 -6.52 3.98
N TYR A 135 -5.45 -5.56 4.31
CA TYR A 135 -5.83 -4.15 4.34
C TYR A 135 -6.35 -3.67 2.99
N THR A 136 -5.62 -3.98 1.92
CA THR A 136 -5.99 -3.54 0.56
C THR A 136 -7.33 -4.14 0.14
N VAL A 137 -7.56 -5.42 0.42
CA VAL A 137 -8.83 -6.08 0.12
C VAL A 137 -9.97 -5.41 0.88
N TRP A 138 -9.78 -5.14 2.17
CA TRP A 138 -10.78 -4.42 2.95
C TRP A 138 -11.07 -3.04 2.39
N TYR A 139 -10.01 -2.27 2.12
CA TYR A 139 -10.13 -0.90 1.62
C TYR A 139 -10.91 -0.83 0.30
N VAL A 140 -10.66 -1.75 -0.62
CA VAL A 140 -11.31 -1.76 -1.92
C VAL A 140 -12.77 -2.21 -1.84
N ASN A 141 -13.08 -3.17 -0.99
CA ASN A 141 -14.38 -3.82 -1.00
C ASN A 141 -15.40 -3.26 0.00
N TRP A 142 -14.96 -2.52 1.01
CA TRP A 142 -15.85 -1.97 2.04
C TRP A 142 -15.92 -0.43 2.04
N ARG A 143 -15.64 0.17 0.93
CA ARG A 143 -15.75 1.63 0.77
C ARG A 143 -17.20 2.11 0.70
#